data_9e8db6559906a5b476c8a5f1ea6d2773
#
_entry.id   9e8db6559906a5b476c8a5f1ea6d2773
#
_cell.length_a   1.000
_cell.length_b   1.000
_cell.length_c   1.000
_cell.angle_alpha   90.00
_cell.angle_beta   90.00
_cell.angle_gamma   90.00
#
_symmetry.space_group_name_H-M   'P 1'
#
loop_
_entity.id
_entity.type
_entity.pdbx_description
1 polymer ?
#
loop_
_entity_poly.entity_id
_entity_poly.type
_entity_poly.pdbx_seq_one_letter_code
_entity_poly.pdbx_strand_id
1 'polypeptide(L)'
;MEKLTDWIRLWKELSEIQSRAFSKKQPDKEDSWRDKAKDYDKKVDQRWARPDSSRQFLLDKLMAHPGSSLLDIGAGTGKWSVLAAPYAEKITALDPSKAMQAVLKEKIHEMKITNIDVFTGAWPEDDPGPHDFILASHSMYGIADFPLFVTRMCDTARKGCILVMRAPFADSLMAKAATHVWGQPYDSPNFQIAYNILLGMDIYPDVIMEADGTWPAWTSDSFEAAMADIKIRLDLEDTAEHDVFLWELLARHLTRQPDGSYVWPAGNRSALLYWDI
;
A
#
# COMPACT_ATOMS: atom_id res chain seq x y z
N MET A 1 -17.01 27.87 -12.00
CA MET A 1 -16.33 26.59 -12.26
C MET A 1 -15.71 26.13 -10.95
N GLU A 2 -16.05 24.96 -10.48
CA GLU A 2 -15.31 24.34 -9.38
C GLU A 2 -13.84 24.19 -9.76
N LYS A 3 -12.96 24.40 -8.79
CA LYS A 3 -11.51 24.31 -9.01
C LYS A 3 -11.18 22.85 -9.33
N LEU A 4 -10.58 22.59 -10.49
CA LEU A 4 -10.12 21.22 -10.84
C LEU A 4 -9.14 20.73 -9.77
N THR A 5 -9.27 19.46 -9.41
CA THR A 5 -8.38 18.83 -8.42
C THR A 5 -6.98 18.70 -9.00
N ASP A 6 -6.00 19.24 -8.31
CA ASP A 6 -4.59 18.98 -8.58
C ASP A 6 -4.20 17.64 -7.90
N TRP A 7 -4.25 16.55 -8.66
CA TRP A 7 -4.02 15.20 -8.17
C TRP A 7 -2.59 14.98 -7.66
N ILE A 8 -1.60 15.59 -8.30
CA ILE A 8 -0.18 15.48 -7.89
C ILE A 8 0.01 16.17 -6.54
N ARG A 9 -0.51 17.37 -6.39
CA ARG A 9 -0.46 18.10 -5.14
C ARG A 9 -1.20 17.36 -4.02
N LEU A 10 -2.39 16.84 -4.30
CA LEU A 10 -3.18 16.08 -3.33
C LEU A 10 -2.45 14.81 -2.87
N TRP A 11 -1.84 14.05 -3.81
CA TRP A 11 -1.01 12.90 -3.46
C TRP A 11 0.12 13.28 -2.51
N LYS A 12 0.87 14.34 -2.86
CA LYS A 12 2.00 14.82 -2.06
C LYS A 12 1.57 15.19 -0.64
N GLU A 13 0.53 16.02 -0.49
CA GLU A 13 0.01 16.45 0.81
C GLU A 13 -0.40 15.24 1.68
N LEU A 14 -1.12 14.29 1.11
CA LEU A 14 -1.56 13.07 1.83
C LEU A 14 -0.39 12.14 2.18
N SER A 15 0.62 12.02 1.30
CA SER A 15 1.84 11.24 1.58
C SER A 15 2.63 11.84 2.74
N GLU A 16 2.75 13.17 2.79
CA GLU A 16 3.43 13.88 3.87
C GLU A 16 2.70 13.71 5.21
N ILE A 17 1.36 13.81 5.23
CA ILE A 17 0.54 13.55 6.43
C ILE A 17 0.76 12.11 6.91
N GLN A 18 0.67 11.14 6.00
CA GLN A 18 0.89 9.73 6.34
C GLN A 18 2.30 9.47 6.89
N SER A 19 3.33 10.08 6.30
CA SER A 19 4.72 9.94 6.75
C SER A 19 4.93 10.56 8.13
N ARG A 20 4.34 11.73 8.41
CA ARG A 20 4.36 12.32 9.76
C ARG A 20 3.66 11.43 10.79
N ALA A 21 2.47 10.93 10.49
CA ALA A 21 1.73 10.02 11.36
C ALA A 21 2.52 8.74 11.67
N PHE A 22 3.24 8.21 10.69
CA PHE A 22 4.09 7.03 10.86
C PHE A 22 5.32 7.33 11.72
N SER A 23 5.99 8.47 11.50
CA SER A 23 7.17 8.90 12.26
C SER A 23 6.83 9.19 13.73
N LYS A 24 5.68 9.80 14.01
CA LYS A 24 5.19 10.04 15.40
C LYS A 24 5.01 8.74 16.17
N LYS A 25 4.54 7.67 15.50
CA LYS A 25 4.38 6.34 16.14
C LYS A 25 5.72 5.63 16.40
N GLN A 26 6.85 6.10 15.81
CA GLN A 26 8.18 5.47 15.93
C GLN A 26 9.33 6.49 15.80
N PRO A 27 9.50 7.41 16.77
CA PRO A 27 10.45 8.53 16.64
C PRO A 27 11.93 8.12 16.62
N ASP A 28 12.32 6.95 17.11
CA ASP A 28 13.73 6.63 17.43
C ASP A 28 14.29 5.37 16.72
N LYS A 29 13.69 4.88 15.61
CA LYS A 29 14.17 3.63 15.00
C LYS A 29 14.73 3.83 13.60
N GLU A 30 16.01 3.49 13.44
CA GLU A 30 16.72 3.43 12.16
C GLU A 30 16.02 2.51 11.12
N ASP A 31 15.35 1.44 11.59
CA ASP A 31 14.47 0.58 10.79
C ASP A 31 13.13 0.42 11.51
N SER A 32 12.11 1.07 10.99
CA SER A 32 10.76 1.12 11.56
C SER A 32 10.06 -0.25 11.65
N TRP A 33 10.56 -1.25 10.94
CA TRP A 33 10.04 -2.61 10.90
C TRP A 33 10.77 -3.59 11.83
N ARG A 34 11.86 -3.16 12.49
CA ARG A 34 12.75 -4.04 13.30
C ARG A 34 11.99 -5.00 14.22
N ASP A 35 10.99 -4.52 14.94
CA ASP A 35 10.25 -5.34 15.93
C ASP A 35 8.89 -5.83 15.41
N LYS A 36 8.51 -5.49 14.17
CA LYS A 36 7.17 -5.71 13.62
C LYS A 36 7.12 -6.61 12.40
N ALA A 37 8.26 -6.88 11.76
CA ALA A 37 8.31 -7.57 10.47
C ALA A 37 7.63 -8.95 10.54
N LYS A 38 7.87 -9.74 11.59
CA LYS A 38 7.25 -11.06 11.76
C LYS A 38 5.74 -10.98 12.04
N ASP A 39 5.29 -10.00 12.81
CA ASP A 39 3.85 -9.83 13.07
C ASP A 39 3.12 -9.24 11.85
N TYR A 40 3.78 -8.37 11.10
CA TYR A 40 3.28 -7.91 9.81
C TYR A 40 3.12 -9.08 8.84
N ASP A 41 4.11 -9.98 8.77
CA ASP A 41 4.06 -11.16 7.90
C ASP A 41 2.84 -12.04 8.21
N LYS A 42 2.56 -12.31 9.49
CA LYS A 42 1.35 -13.05 9.91
C LYS A 42 0.05 -12.36 9.48
N LYS A 43 -0.02 -11.01 9.59
CA LYS A 43 -1.19 -10.25 9.13
C LYS A 43 -1.36 -10.33 7.61
N VAL A 44 -0.25 -10.29 6.87
CA VAL A 44 -0.28 -10.48 5.42
C VAL A 44 -0.73 -11.90 5.07
N ASP A 45 -0.29 -12.94 5.80
CA ASP A 45 -0.76 -14.31 5.62
C ASP A 45 -2.27 -14.45 5.77
N GLN A 46 -2.85 -13.83 6.80
CA GLN A 46 -4.30 -13.83 7.00
C GLN A 46 -5.06 -13.19 5.82
N ARG A 47 -4.53 -12.10 5.27
CA ARG A 47 -5.08 -11.47 4.06
C ARG A 47 -4.93 -12.39 2.85
N TRP A 48 -3.77 -13.00 2.68
CA TRP A 48 -3.45 -13.88 1.56
C TRP A 48 -4.17 -15.23 1.59
N ALA A 49 -4.76 -15.62 2.72
CA ALA A 49 -5.64 -16.80 2.80
C ALA A 49 -6.92 -16.65 1.96
N ARG A 50 -7.26 -15.39 1.55
CA ARG A 50 -8.43 -15.13 0.69
C ARG A 50 -8.00 -15.10 -0.79
N PRO A 51 -8.88 -15.50 -1.73
CA PRO A 51 -8.65 -15.32 -3.17
C PRO A 51 -8.35 -13.84 -3.49
N ASP A 52 -7.49 -13.60 -4.48
CA ASP A 52 -7.10 -12.27 -4.90
C ASP A 52 -6.76 -12.32 -6.40
N SER A 53 -7.51 -11.58 -7.22
CA SER A 53 -7.34 -11.55 -8.67
C SER A 53 -6.04 -10.88 -9.09
N SER A 54 -5.49 -9.99 -8.26
CA SER A 54 -4.19 -9.37 -8.54
C SER A 54 -3.06 -10.40 -8.56
N ARG A 55 -3.12 -11.41 -7.68
CA ARG A 55 -2.13 -12.51 -7.67
C ARG A 55 -2.23 -13.35 -8.94
N GLN A 56 -3.45 -13.73 -9.32
CA GLN A 56 -3.66 -14.50 -10.55
C GLN A 56 -3.19 -13.72 -11.77
N PHE A 57 -3.48 -12.42 -11.83
CA PHE A 57 -3.03 -11.55 -12.93
C PHE A 57 -1.50 -11.56 -13.08
N LEU A 58 -0.73 -11.39 -11.98
CA LEU A 58 0.73 -11.47 -12.04
C LEU A 58 1.19 -12.83 -12.56
N LEU A 59 0.62 -13.93 -12.06
CA LEU A 59 1.01 -15.27 -12.50
C LEU A 59 0.68 -15.49 -13.99
N ASP A 60 -0.47 -15.04 -14.46
CA ASP A 60 -0.86 -15.15 -15.86
C ASP A 60 0.10 -14.37 -16.78
N LYS A 61 0.55 -13.17 -16.34
CA LYS A 61 1.55 -12.39 -17.07
C LYS A 61 2.90 -13.11 -17.15
N LEU A 62 3.38 -13.67 -16.03
CA LEU A 62 4.64 -14.41 -16.01
C LEU A 62 4.56 -15.70 -16.82
N MET A 63 3.46 -16.44 -16.74
CA MET A 63 3.23 -17.65 -17.55
C MET A 63 3.14 -17.35 -19.06
N ALA A 64 2.54 -16.22 -19.42
CA ALA A 64 2.49 -15.77 -20.82
C ALA A 64 3.85 -15.32 -21.38
N HIS A 65 4.82 -15.03 -20.49
CA HIS A 65 6.16 -14.57 -20.86
C HIS A 65 7.24 -15.40 -20.14
N PRO A 66 7.43 -16.67 -20.50
CA PRO A 66 8.44 -17.54 -19.87
C PRO A 66 9.85 -16.94 -19.99
N GLY A 67 10.65 -17.09 -18.94
CA GLY A 67 11.99 -16.50 -18.89
C GLY A 67 12.02 -15.01 -18.50
N SER A 68 10.90 -14.45 -18.07
CA SER A 68 10.84 -13.05 -17.64
C SER A 68 11.46 -12.81 -16.27
N SER A 69 12.05 -11.62 -16.12
CA SER A 69 12.51 -11.09 -14.83
C SER A 69 11.46 -10.19 -14.18
N LEU A 70 11.42 -10.20 -12.83
CA LEU A 70 10.52 -9.37 -12.02
C LEU A 70 11.31 -8.53 -11.03
N LEU A 71 11.03 -7.22 -10.98
CA LEU A 71 11.41 -6.35 -9.87
C LEU A 71 10.20 -6.18 -8.94
N ASP A 72 10.35 -6.54 -7.66
CA ASP A 72 9.36 -6.35 -6.60
C ASP A 72 9.81 -5.16 -5.72
N ILE A 73 9.18 -3.99 -5.93
CA ILE A 73 9.51 -2.73 -5.26
C ILE A 73 8.79 -2.66 -3.90
N GLY A 74 9.58 -2.53 -2.83
CA GLY A 74 9.08 -2.59 -1.46
C GLY A 74 8.59 -3.99 -1.13
N ALA A 75 9.41 -4.99 -1.45
CA ALA A 75 9.09 -6.41 -1.35
C ALA A 75 8.71 -6.87 0.08
N GLY A 76 9.12 -6.12 1.11
CA GLY A 76 8.82 -6.42 2.50
C GLY A 76 9.27 -7.83 2.89
N THR A 77 8.36 -8.63 3.41
CA THR A 77 8.61 -10.04 3.76
C THR A 77 8.54 -10.99 2.57
N GLY A 78 8.46 -10.47 1.34
CA GLY A 78 8.64 -11.19 0.08
C GLY A 78 7.45 -12.03 -0.39
N LYS A 79 6.23 -11.72 0.00
CA LYS A 79 5.06 -12.52 -0.40
C LYS A 79 4.90 -12.61 -1.93
N TRP A 80 5.01 -11.49 -2.62
CA TRP A 80 4.93 -11.45 -4.08
C TRP A 80 6.13 -12.11 -4.74
N SER A 81 7.34 -11.84 -4.24
CA SER A 81 8.56 -12.47 -4.74
C SER A 81 8.51 -13.99 -4.62
N VAL A 82 8.10 -14.52 -3.46
CA VAL A 82 7.97 -15.97 -3.23
C VAL A 82 6.88 -16.59 -4.12
N LEU A 83 5.72 -15.90 -4.28
CA LEU A 83 4.66 -16.35 -5.17
C LEU A 83 5.12 -16.45 -6.63
N ALA A 84 5.89 -15.45 -7.08
CA ALA A 84 6.36 -15.36 -8.46
C ALA A 84 7.54 -16.30 -8.78
N ALA A 85 8.28 -16.76 -7.76
CA ALA A 85 9.52 -17.53 -7.95
C ALA A 85 9.39 -18.76 -8.88
N PRO A 86 8.30 -19.56 -8.86
CA PRO A 86 8.17 -20.69 -9.80
C PRO A 86 7.95 -20.30 -11.26
N TYR A 87 7.64 -19.02 -11.54
CA TYR A 87 7.18 -18.55 -12.86
C TYR A 87 8.11 -17.53 -13.49
N ALA A 88 9.01 -16.90 -12.72
CA ALA A 88 9.99 -15.95 -13.21
C ALA A 88 11.38 -16.59 -13.32
N GLU A 89 12.17 -16.17 -14.30
CA GLU A 89 13.58 -16.61 -14.39
C GLU A 89 14.41 -16.00 -13.27
N LYS A 90 14.21 -14.71 -12.99
CA LYS A 90 14.92 -13.96 -11.97
C LYS A 90 13.98 -12.96 -11.28
N ILE A 91 14.12 -12.82 -9.97
CA ILE A 91 13.40 -11.82 -9.18
C ILE A 91 14.39 -10.98 -8.41
N THR A 92 14.25 -9.66 -8.45
CA THR A 92 14.93 -8.74 -7.55
C THR A 92 13.92 -8.21 -6.55
N ALA A 93 14.10 -8.57 -5.28
CA ALA A 93 13.27 -8.09 -4.17
C ALA A 93 13.94 -6.88 -3.52
N LEU A 94 13.45 -5.68 -3.86
CA LEU A 94 13.99 -4.41 -3.38
C LEU A 94 13.21 -3.93 -2.16
N ASP A 95 13.89 -3.70 -1.04
CA ASP A 95 13.30 -3.13 0.18
C ASP A 95 14.37 -2.41 1.01
N PRO A 96 14.10 -1.23 1.62
CA PRO A 96 15.06 -0.55 2.48
C PRO A 96 15.19 -1.17 3.87
N SER A 97 14.19 -1.94 4.36
CA SER A 97 14.16 -2.49 5.70
C SER A 97 14.95 -3.81 5.80
N LYS A 98 16.04 -3.79 6.55
CA LYS A 98 16.81 -4.99 6.85
C LYS A 98 16.01 -6.03 7.64
N ALA A 99 15.07 -5.59 8.48
CA ALA A 99 14.21 -6.48 9.25
C ALA A 99 13.21 -7.23 8.35
N MET A 100 12.62 -6.55 7.38
CA MET A 100 11.78 -7.19 6.36
C MET A 100 12.55 -8.19 5.51
N GLN A 101 13.72 -7.78 5.03
CA GLN A 101 14.60 -8.65 4.26
C GLN A 101 15.07 -9.89 5.02
N ALA A 102 15.27 -9.79 6.34
CA ALA A 102 15.64 -10.96 7.15
C ALA A 102 14.56 -12.03 7.10
N VAL A 103 13.27 -11.65 7.21
CA VAL A 103 12.14 -12.57 7.08
C VAL A 103 12.08 -13.19 5.67
N LEU A 104 12.30 -12.37 4.63
CA LEU A 104 12.35 -12.89 3.25
C LEU A 104 13.49 -13.89 3.07
N LYS A 105 14.69 -13.59 3.58
CA LYS A 105 15.86 -14.49 3.49
C LYS A 105 15.63 -15.81 4.23
N GLU A 106 14.96 -15.79 5.39
CA GLU A 106 14.53 -17.01 6.10
C GLU A 106 13.66 -17.87 5.17
N LYS A 107 12.63 -17.29 4.53
CA LYS A 107 11.75 -18.01 3.58
C LYS A 107 12.48 -18.55 2.36
N ILE A 108 13.35 -17.76 1.74
CA ILE A 108 14.17 -18.19 0.61
C ILE A 108 14.97 -19.44 0.98
N HIS A 109 15.59 -19.44 2.15
CA HIS A 109 16.39 -20.57 2.63
C HIS A 109 15.53 -21.80 2.93
N GLU A 110 14.41 -21.63 3.66
CA GLU A 110 13.51 -22.73 4.05
C GLU A 110 12.86 -23.39 2.82
N MET A 111 12.44 -22.59 1.84
CA MET A 111 11.79 -23.06 0.62
C MET A 111 12.80 -23.45 -0.48
N LYS A 112 14.11 -23.27 -0.25
CA LYS A 112 15.20 -23.55 -1.21
C LYS A 112 15.00 -22.80 -2.54
N ILE A 113 14.54 -21.56 -2.48
CA ILE A 113 14.36 -20.71 -3.67
C ILE A 113 15.74 -20.19 -4.09
N THR A 114 16.06 -20.27 -5.38
CA THR A 114 17.40 -19.93 -5.92
C THR A 114 17.43 -18.75 -6.87
N ASN A 115 16.27 -18.21 -7.24
CA ASN A 115 16.13 -17.16 -8.25
C ASN A 115 15.61 -15.82 -7.69
N ILE A 116 15.68 -15.61 -6.37
CA ILE A 116 15.36 -14.32 -5.73
C ILE A 116 16.65 -13.69 -5.20
N ASP A 117 17.02 -12.53 -5.75
CA ASP A 117 18.06 -11.65 -5.23
C ASP A 117 17.44 -10.60 -4.32
N VAL A 118 17.94 -10.49 -3.08
CA VAL A 118 17.48 -9.47 -2.12
C VAL A 118 18.37 -8.24 -2.24
N PHE A 119 17.78 -7.13 -2.69
CA PHE A 119 18.45 -5.85 -2.90
C PHE A 119 18.06 -4.86 -1.80
N THR A 120 19.06 -4.39 -1.01
CA THR A 120 18.82 -3.36 0.00
C THR A 120 18.87 -1.99 -0.65
N GLY A 121 17.75 -1.31 -0.73
CA GLY A 121 17.65 0.00 -1.36
C GLY A 121 16.25 0.58 -1.25
N ALA A 122 16.13 1.86 -1.55
CA ALA A 122 14.89 2.61 -1.58
C ALA A 122 14.55 3.01 -3.02
N TRP A 123 13.26 2.91 -3.37
CA TRP A 123 12.76 3.37 -4.66
C TRP A 123 12.13 4.75 -4.51
N PRO A 124 12.38 5.70 -5.44
CA PRO A 124 13.05 5.56 -6.73
C PRO A 124 14.56 5.91 -6.73
N GLU A 125 15.22 6.03 -5.58
CA GLU A 125 16.61 6.51 -5.45
C GLU A 125 17.64 5.49 -5.94
N ASP A 126 17.41 4.20 -5.65
CA ASP A 126 18.31 3.12 -6.02
C ASP A 126 17.88 2.45 -7.33
N ASP A 127 18.85 2.02 -8.13
CA ASP A 127 18.64 1.39 -9.43
C ASP A 127 19.08 -0.07 -9.44
N PRO A 128 18.16 -1.03 -9.36
CA PRO A 128 18.47 -2.47 -9.45
C PRO A 128 18.69 -2.94 -10.89
N GLY A 129 18.67 -2.06 -11.87
CA GLY A 129 18.75 -2.36 -13.29
C GLY A 129 17.43 -2.81 -13.92
N PRO A 130 17.43 -3.01 -15.26
CA PRO A 130 16.19 -3.25 -16.00
C PRO A 130 15.64 -4.67 -15.81
N HIS A 131 14.31 -4.76 -15.70
CA HIS A 131 13.54 -6.01 -15.57
C HIS A 131 12.40 -6.05 -16.60
N ASP A 132 11.88 -7.26 -16.87
CA ASP A 132 10.75 -7.40 -17.80
C ASP A 132 9.48 -6.83 -17.19
N PHE A 133 9.16 -7.18 -15.97
CA PHE A 133 8.02 -6.66 -15.23
C PHE A 133 8.45 -5.97 -13.93
N ILE A 134 7.77 -4.89 -13.61
CA ILE A 134 7.95 -4.15 -12.36
C ILE A 134 6.65 -4.23 -11.56
N LEU A 135 6.73 -4.68 -10.33
CA LEU A 135 5.63 -4.73 -9.37
C LEU A 135 5.90 -3.80 -8.19
N ALA A 136 4.93 -2.99 -7.82
CA ALA A 136 4.92 -2.31 -6.53
C ALA A 136 3.56 -2.56 -5.84
N SER A 137 3.59 -3.25 -4.70
CA SER A 137 2.38 -3.61 -3.96
C SER A 137 2.35 -2.94 -2.60
N HIS A 138 1.46 -1.96 -2.43
CA HIS A 138 1.25 -1.21 -1.19
C HIS A 138 2.51 -0.53 -0.62
N SER A 139 3.53 -0.26 -1.43
CA SER A 139 4.83 0.29 -1.02
C SER A 139 5.00 1.79 -1.30
N MET A 140 4.15 2.40 -2.12
CA MET A 140 4.30 3.76 -2.64
C MET A 140 3.72 4.88 -1.77
N TYR A 141 2.96 4.59 -0.73
CA TYR A 141 2.14 5.59 -0.04
C TYR A 141 2.91 6.68 0.72
N GLY A 142 4.17 6.41 1.09
CA GLY A 142 5.05 7.38 1.73
C GLY A 142 5.90 8.19 0.76
N ILE A 143 5.77 7.96 -0.55
CA ILE A 143 6.55 8.64 -1.58
C ILE A 143 5.80 9.88 -2.03
N ALA A 144 6.35 11.06 -1.74
CA ALA A 144 5.70 12.34 -2.06
C ALA A 144 5.69 12.62 -3.58
N ASP A 145 6.74 12.24 -4.30
CA ASP A 145 6.84 12.39 -5.76
C ASP A 145 6.40 11.09 -6.48
N PHE A 146 5.10 10.89 -6.56
CA PHE A 146 4.54 9.72 -7.25
C PHE A 146 4.79 9.73 -8.77
N PRO A 147 4.76 10.88 -9.49
CA PRO A 147 5.19 10.92 -10.89
C PRO A 147 6.60 10.41 -11.11
N LEU A 148 7.58 10.81 -10.28
CA LEU A 148 8.95 10.30 -10.37
C LEU A 148 9.00 8.80 -10.10
N PHE A 149 8.26 8.32 -9.08
CA PHE A 149 8.15 6.88 -8.77
C PHE A 149 7.73 6.08 -10.01
N VAL A 150 6.68 6.54 -10.70
CA VAL A 150 6.13 5.89 -11.91
C VAL A 150 7.06 6.01 -13.10
N THR A 151 7.64 7.20 -13.34
CA THR A 151 8.60 7.41 -14.44
C THR A 151 9.77 6.44 -14.33
N ARG A 152 10.33 6.28 -13.13
CA ARG A 152 11.41 5.30 -12.90
C ARG A 152 10.95 3.86 -13.11
N MET A 153 9.69 3.50 -12.78
CA MET A 153 9.14 2.19 -13.13
C MET A 153 9.13 1.97 -14.65
N CYS A 154 8.65 2.96 -15.41
CA CYS A 154 8.61 2.88 -16.87
C CYS A 154 10.02 2.78 -17.49
N ASP A 155 10.98 3.56 -16.99
CA ASP A 155 12.38 3.54 -17.46
C ASP A 155 13.08 2.20 -17.19
N THR A 156 12.67 1.50 -16.13
CA THR A 156 13.27 0.25 -15.66
C THR A 156 12.58 -0.99 -16.28
N ALA A 157 11.31 -0.87 -16.65
CA ALA A 157 10.52 -1.95 -17.23
C ALA A 157 10.83 -2.17 -18.72
N ARG A 158 10.82 -3.42 -19.17
CA ARG A 158 10.92 -3.79 -20.58
C ARG A 158 9.58 -4.22 -21.19
N LYS A 159 8.63 -4.66 -20.37
CA LYS A 159 7.33 -5.20 -20.84
C LYS A 159 6.15 -4.56 -20.16
N GLY A 160 6.19 -4.37 -18.84
CA GLY A 160 5.04 -3.78 -18.16
C GLY A 160 5.24 -3.50 -16.68
N CYS A 161 4.38 -2.64 -16.18
CA CYS A 161 4.35 -2.19 -14.79
C CYS A 161 3.04 -2.56 -14.13
N ILE A 162 3.12 -2.97 -12.86
CA ILE A 162 1.99 -3.38 -12.02
C ILE A 162 2.02 -2.58 -10.72
N LEU A 163 0.92 -1.90 -10.41
CA LEU A 163 0.69 -1.31 -9.10
C LEU A 163 -0.48 -2.02 -8.42
N VAL A 164 -0.29 -2.48 -7.19
CA VAL A 164 -1.38 -2.97 -6.34
C VAL A 164 -1.59 -1.99 -5.21
N MET A 165 -2.79 -1.42 -5.12
CA MET A 165 -3.07 -0.30 -4.24
C MET A 165 -4.39 -0.47 -3.50
N ARG A 166 -4.51 0.24 -2.36
CA ARG A 166 -5.82 0.38 -1.71
C ARG A 166 -6.75 1.26 -2.53
N ALA A 167 -8.02 0.83 -2.62
CA ALA A 167 -9.10 1.55 -3.24
C ALA A 167 -10.21 1.76 -2.18
N PRO A 168 -10.24 2.93 -1.50
CA PRO A 168 -11.24 3.22 -0.48
C PRO A 168 -12.65 3.26 -1.07
N PHE A 169 -13.65 2.84 -0.27
CA PHE A 169 -15.04 3.09 -0.61
C PHE A 169 -15.37 4.57 -0.46
N ALA A 170 -16.13 5.10 -1.42
CA ALA A 170 -16.51 6.52 -1.44
C ALA A 170 -17.32 6.97 -0.21
N ASP A 171 -18.05 6.04 0.42
CA ASP A 171 -18.87 6.26 1.61
C ASP A 171 -18.24 5.70 2.90
N SER A 172 -16.96 5.32 2.85
CA SER A 172 -16.25 4.82 4.01
C SER A 172 -16.25 5.82 5.18
N LEU A 173 -16.06 5.32 6.39
CA LEU A 173 -15.97 6.17 7.59
C LEU A 173 -14.87 7.24 7.42
N MET A 174 -13.71 6.83 6.92
CA MET A 174 -12.60 7.75 6.69
C MET A 174 -12.90 8.78 5.59
N ALA A 175 -13.61 8.40 4.52
CA ALA A 175 -14.03 9.34 3.49
C ALA A 175 -15.01 10.41 4.04
N LYS A 176 -15.95 10.01 4.91
CA LYS A 176 -16.85 10.95 5.60
C LYS A 176 -16.07 11.90 6.52
N ALA A 177 -15.11 11.37 7.27
CA ALA A 177 -14.28 12.16 8.16
C ALA A 177 -13.41 13.17 7.38
N ALA A 178 -12.70 12.72 6.34
CA ALA A 178 -11.89 13.59 5.49
C ALA A 178 -12.73 14.66 4.77
N THR A 179 -13.94 14.31 4.30
CA THR A 179 -14.84 15.28 3.69
C THR A 179 -15.23 16.39 4.68
N HIS A 180 -15.50 16.04 5.94
CA HIS A 180 -15.86 17.03 6.95
C HIS A 180 -14.67 17.93 7.31
N VAL A 181 -13.46 17.34 7.46
CA VAL A 181 -12.28 18.07 7.94
C VAL A 181 -11.58 18.84 6.81
N TRP A 182 -11.45 18.23 5.62
CA TRP A 182 -10.66 18.76 4.51
C TRP A 182 -11.45 19.17 3.28
N GLY A 183 -12.78 18.95 3.28
CA GLY A 183 -13.66 19.24 2.15
C GLY A 183 -13.48 18.31 0.95
N GLN A 184 -12.76 17.18 1.12
CA GLN A 184 -12.52 16.18 0.07
C GLN A 184 -12.44 14.77 0.68
N PRO A 185 -12.83 13.67 -0.02
CA PRO A 185 -13.05 12.36 0.58
C PRO A 185 -11.80 11.49 0.77
N TYR A 186 -10.60 11.99 0.45
CA TYR A 186 -9.39 11.18 0.45
C TYR A 186 -8.60 11.40 1.75
N ASP A 187 -8.48 10.36 2.58
CA ASP A 187 -7.74 10.39 3.85
C ASP A 187 -6.27 9.96 3.70
N SER A 188 -5.90 9.47 2.54
CA SER A 188 -4.57 8.93 2.28
C SER A 188 -4.33 8.72 0.79
N PRO A 189 -3.07 8.62 0.32
CA PRO A 189 -2.75 8.22 -1.06
C PRO A 189 -3.45 6.90 -1.40
N ASN A 190 -4.07 6.83 -2.56
CA ASN A 190 -4.90 5.69 -2.96
C ASN A 190 -5.04 5.56 -4.48
N PHE A 191 -5.75 4.51 -4.90
CA PHE A 191 -6.00 4.19 -6.29
C PHE A 191 -6.60 5.35 -7.11
N GLN A 192 -7.63 6.05 -6.60
CA GLN A 192 -8.30 7.09 -7.39
C GLN A 192 -7.36 8.25 -7.72
N ILE A 193 -6.53 8.65 -6.76
CA ILE A 193 -5.55 9.72 -6.96
C ILE A 193 -4.47 9.25 -7.94
N ALA A 194 -3.90 8.06 -7.70
CA ALA A 194 -2.87 7.48 -8.57
C ALA A 194 -3.35 7.32 -10.01
N TYR A 195 -4.56 6.81 -10.23
CA TYR A 195 -5.16 6.62 -11.56
C TYR A 195 -5.25 7.95 -12.33
N ASN A 196 -5.72 9.01 -11.67
CA ASN A 196 -5.79 10.32 -12.31
C ASN A 196 -4.41 10.93 -12.61
N ILE A 197 -3.40 10.67 -11.77
CA ILE A 197 -2.02 11.08 -12.05
C ILE A 197 -1.49 10.32 -13.28
N LEU A 198 -1.70 9.00 -13.36
CA LEU A 198 -1.28 8.19 -14.50
C LEU A 198 -1.89 8.70 -15.82
N LEU A 199 -3.20 9.01 -15.81
CA LEU A 199 -3.85 9.61 -16.99
C LEU A 199 -3.21 10.96 -17.38
N GLY A 200 -2.83 11.78 -16.40
CA GLY A 200 -2.10 13.04 -16.64
C GLY A 200 -0.67 12.85 -17.15
N MET A 201 -0.10 11.65 -17.02
CA MET A 201 1.20 11.24 -17.57
C MET A 201 1.07 10.50 -18.92
N ASP A 202 -0.10 10.50 -19.56
CA ASP A 202 -0.42 9.73 -20.75
C ASP A 202 -0.28 8.20 -20.58
N ILE A 203 -0.40 7.72 -19.36
CA ILE A 203 -0.43 6.29 -19.03
C ILE A 203 -1.89 5.86 -18.82
N TYR A 204 -2.36 4.91 -19.59
CA TYR A 204 -3.74 4.40 -19.58
C TYR A 204 -3.76 2.95 -19.07
N PRO A 205 -3.76 2.74 -17.75
CA PRO A 205 -3.64 1.39 -17.21
C PRO A 205 -4.95 0.61 -17.33
N ASP A 206 -4.84 -0.69 -17.56
CA ASP A 206 -5.90 -1.64 -17.26
C ASP A 206 -6.11 -1.69 -15.74
N VAL A 207 -7.36 -1.83 -15.32
CA VAL A 207 -7.74 -1.83 -13.90
C VAL A 207 -8.48 -3.10 -13.53
N ILE A 208 -7.98 -3.80 -12.52
CA ILE A 208 -8.70 -4.90 -11.88
C ILE A 208 -9.05 -4.46 -10.47
N MET A 209 -10.35 -4.46 -10.16
CA MET A 209 -10.86 -4.09 -8.85
C MET A 209 -11.24 -5.36 -8.09
N GLU A 210 -10.61 -5.57 -6.91
CA GLU A 210 -10.98 -6.70 -6.06
C GLU A 210 -12.39 -6.56 -5.50
N ALA A 211 -13.00 -7.73 -5.25
CA ALA A 211 -14.28 -7.78 -4.56
C ALA A 211 -14.17 -7.25 -3.12
N ASP A 212 -15.29 -6.85 -2.57
CA ASP A 212 -15.41 -6.38 -1.20
C ASP A 212 -14.97 -7.45 -0.18
N GLY A 213 -14.42 -7.02 0.94
CA GLY A 213 -14.06 -7.92 2.05
C GLY A 213 -12.72 -8.64 1.94
N THR A 214 -11.86 -8.28 0.98
CA THR A 214 -10.48 -8.80 0.90
C THR A 214 -9.57 -8.22 2.00
N TRP A 215 -9.89 -7.03 2.51
CA TRP A 215 -9.17 -6.43 3.62
C TRP A 215 -9.76 -6.87 4.97
N PRO A 216 -8.91 -7.26 5.95
CA PRO A 216 -9.41 -7.50 7.30
C PRO A 216 -9.96 -6.21 7.91
N ALA A 217 -10.98 -6.34 8.74
CA ALA A 217 -11.49 -5.22 9.53
C ALA A 217 -10.39 -4.68 10.44
N TRP A 218 -10.32 -3.37 10.56
CA TRP A 218 -9.43 -2.74 11.52
C TRP A 218 -10.08 -2.75 12.90
N THR A 219 -9.29 -2.89 13.97
CA THR A 219 -9.74 -2.87 15.36
C THR A 219 -8.93 -1.88 16.15
N SER A 220 -9.59 -1.19 17.08
CA SER A 220 -8.95 -0.36 18.13
C SER A 220 -9.30 -0.93 19.49
N ASP A 221 -8.34 -0.92 20.43
CA ASP A 221 -8.48 -1.55 21.75
C ASP A 221 -9.53 -0.88 22.63
N SER A 222 -9.86 0.39 22.38
CA SER A 222 -10.90 1.14 23.04
C SER A 222 -11.49 2.22 22.13
N PHE A 223 -12.55 2.88 22.55
CA PHE A 223 -13.13 4.01 21.82
C PHE A 223 -12.19 5.22 21.81
N GLU A 224 -11.47 5.46 22.91
CA GLU A 224 -10.44 6.50 23.00
C GLU A 224 -9.29 6.23 22.06
N ALA A 225 -8.87 4.95 21.91
CA ALA A 225 -7.86 4.55 20.92
C ALA A 225 -8.37 4.80 19.49
N ALA A 226 -9.63 4.53 19.21
CA ALA A 226 -10.23 4.83 17.90
C ALA A 226 -10.27 6.34 17.61
N MET A 227 -10.61 7.17 18.62
CA MET A 227 -10.54 8.63 18.51
C MET A 227 -9.11 9.11 18.24
N ALA A 228 -8.13 8.58 18.97
CA ALA A 228 -6.72 8.91 18.73
C ALA A 228 -6.28 8.49 17.31
N ASP A 229 -6.65 7.29 16.88
CA ASP A 229 -6.30 6.77 15.55
C ASP A 229 -6.84 7.65 14.42
N ILE A 230 -8.11 8.07 14.48
CA ILE A 230 -8.71 8.92 13.43
C ILE A 230 -8.09 10.32 13.42
N LYS A 231 -7.79 10.89 14.59
CA LYS A 231 -7.13 12.20 14.72
C LYS A 231 -5.71 12.17 14.16
N ILE A 232 -4.92 11.14 14.47
CA ILE A 232 -3.58 10.95 13.91
C ILE A 232 -3.63 10.88 12.37
N ARG A 233 -4.61 10.14 11.82
CA ARG A 233 -4.75 9.98 10.36
C ARG A 233 -5.16 11.27 9.65
N LEU A 234 -5.88 12.15 10.34
CA LEU A 234 -6.35 13.41 9.80
C LEU A 234 -5.48 14.62 10.23
N ASP A 235 -4.32 14.36 10.87
CA ASP A 235 -3.38 15.39 11.37
C ASP A 235 -4.06 16.40 12.32
N LEU A 236 -4.88 15.88 13.25
CA LEU A 236 -5.74 16.66 14.15
C LEU A 236 -5.37 16.49 15.64
N GLU A 237 -4.22 15.91 15.99
CA GLU A 237 -3.90 15.60 17.39
C GLU A 237 -3.86 16.85 18.28
N ASP A 238 -3.48 18.00 17.72
CA ASP A 238 -3.30 19.25 18.43
C ASP A 238 -4.55 20.14 18.44
N THR A 239 -5.70 19.67 17.96
CA THR A 239 -6.96 20.41 17.92
C THR A 239 -8.15 19.60 18.41
N ALA A 240 -9.13 20.26 19.01
CA ALA A 240 -10.42 19.67 19.39
C ALA A 240 -11.58 20.14 18.48
N GLU A 241 -11.29 20.94 17.45
CA GLU A 241 -12.29 21.58 16.61
C GLU A 241 -13.31 20.59 16.01
N HIS A 242 -12.85 19.39 15.64
CA HIS A 242 -13.68 18.35 15.01
C HIS A 242 -14.08 17.20 15.96
N ASP A 243 -13.73 17.26 17.24
CA ASP A 243 -13.87 16.14 18.16
C ASP A 243 -15.34 15.69 18.32
N VAL A 244 -16.29 16.60 18.39
CA VAL A 244 -17.71 16.26 18.51
C VAL A 244 -18.19 15.48 17.29
N PHE A 245 -17.88 15.96 16.11
CA PHE A 245 -18.25 15.27 14.86
C PHE A 245 -17.61 13.89 14.75
N LEU A 246 -16.31 13.79 15.03
CA LEU A 246 -15.56 12.53 14.95
C LEU A 246 -16.08 11.53 15.98
N TRP A 247 -16.39 11.98 17.20
CA TRP A 247 -16.98 11.15 18.23
C TRP A 247 -18.35 10.57 17.78
N GLU A 248 -19.24 11.41 17.27
CA GLU A 248 -20.55 10.96 16.77
C GLU A 248 -20.42 10.02 15.58
N LEU A 249 -19.50 10.29 14.67
CA LEU A 249 -19.22 9.44 13.51
C LEU A 249 -18.75 8.07 13.96
N LEU A 250 -17.78 7.99 14.88
CA LEU A 250 -17.27 6.73 15.42
C LEU A 250 -18.37 5.99 16.22
N ALA A 251 -19.07 6.67 17.12
CA ALA A 251 -20.14 6.06 17.93
C ALA A 251 -21.24 5.42 17.08
N ARG A 252 -21.53 5.99 15.90
CA ARG A 252 -22.54 5.49 14.97
C ARG A 252 -22.09 4.30 14.13
N HIS A 253 -20.78 4.18 13.86
CA HIS A 253 -20.28 3.23 12.86
C HIS A 253 -19.39 2.13 13.42
N LEU A 254 -18.76 2.32 14.59
CA LEU A 254 -17.94 1.29 15.20
C LEU A 254 -18.80 0.22 15.89
N THR A 255 -18.35 -1.03 15.82
CA THR A 255 -19.02 -2.14 16.53
C THR A 255 -18.16 -2.56 17.72
N ARG A 256 -18.73 -2.37 18.94
CA ARG A 256 -18.08 -2.81 20.17
C ARG A 256 -18.10 -4.34 20.30
N GLN A 257 -16.96 -4.92 20.67
CA GLN A 257 -16.79 -6.35 20.91
C GLN A 257 -16.93 -6.69 22.41
N PRO A 258 -17.14 -7.97 22.75
CA PRO A 258 -17.23 -8.40 24.16
C PRO A 258 -15.97 -8.17 24.99
N ASP A 259 -14.78 -8.14 24.36
CA ASP A 259 -13.48 -7.86 25.00
C ASP A 259 -13.22 -6.36 25.22
N GLY A 260 -14.15 -5.49 24.82
CA GLY A 260 -14.03 -4.05 24.95
C GLY A 260 -13.41 -3.34 23.74
N SER A 261 -12.88 -4.07 22.77
CA SER A 261 -12.34 -3.53 21.53
C SER A 261 -13.47 -3.04 20.59
N TYR A 262 -13.08 -2.24 19.59
CA TYR A 262 -14.00 -1.69 18.60
C TYR A 262 -13.55 -2.05 17.18
N VAL A 263 -14.46 -2.63 16.40
CA VAL A 263 -14.24 -2.99 15.01
C VAL A 263 -14.74 -1.87 14.10
N TRP A 264 -13.86 -1.44 13.21
CA TRP A 264 -14.16 -0.46 12.17
C TRP A 264 -14.89 -1.13 11.01
N PRO A 265 -15.83 -0.43 10.35
CA PRO A 265 -16.44 -0.96 9.14
C PRO A 265 -15.39 -1.16 8.04
N ALA A 266 -15.65 -2.08 7.14
CA ALA A 266 -14.81 -2.24 5.95
C ALA A 266 -14.76 -0.91 5.17
N GLY A 267 -13.56 -0.45 4.86
CA GLY A 267 -13.36 0.86 4.22
C GLY A 267 -12.54 0.79 2.93
N ASN A 268 -11.91 -0.36 2.65
CA ASN A 268 -11.01 -0.52 1.53
C ASN A 268 -11.15 -1.87 0.84
N ARG A 269 -10.85 -1.88 -0.44
CA ARG A 269 -10.53 -3.05 -1.26
C ARG A 269 -9.20 -2.83 -1.97
N SER A 270 -8.67 -3.79 -2.71
CA SER A 270 -7.49 -3.63 -3.54
C SER A 270 -7.88 -3.28 -4.96
N ALA A 271 -7.05 -2.50 -5.63
CA ALA A 271 -7.05 -2.31 -7.06
C ALA A 271 -5.67 -2.63 -7.62
N LEU A 272 -5.61 -3.35 -8.73
CA LEU A 272 -4.43 -3.52 -9.55
C LEU A 272 -4.54 -2.60 -10.76
N LEU A 273 -3.44 -1.89 -11.04
CA LEU A 273 -3.27 -1.12 -12.27
C LEU A 273 -2.11 -1.76 -13.06
N TYR A 274 -2.32 -1.99 -14.34
CA TYR A 274 -1.32 -2.56 -15.24
C TYR A 274 -1.23 -1.74 -16.52
N TRP A 275 -0.01 -1.52 -17.01
CA TRP A 275 0.24 -0.95 -18.34
C TRP A 275 1.46 -1.58 -18.96
N ASP A 276 1.42 -1.75 -20.29
CA ASP A 276 2.55 -2.19 -21.10
C ASP A 276 3.53 -1.03 -21.34
N ILE A 277 4.81 -1.36 -21.61
CA ILE A 277 5.87 -0.41 -21.97
C ILE A 277 6.18 -0.51 -23.47
#